data_7443fc643644f7f46b6f570d58531274
#
_entry.id   7443fc643644f7f46b6f570d58531274
#
_cell.length_a   1.000
_cell.length_b   1.000
_cell.length_c   1.000
_cell.angle_alpha   90.00
_cell.angle_beta   90.00
_cell.angle_gamma   90.00
#
_symmetry.space_group_name_H-M   'P 1'
#
loop_
_entity.id
_entity.type
_entity.pdbx_description
1 polymer ?
#
loop_
_entity_poly.entity_id
_entity_poly.type
_entity_poly.pdbx_seq_one_letter_code
_entity_poly.pdbx_strand_id
1 'polypeptide(L)' 'MTSISFTSGELLDIISALEEKENALYLAENYQLSAYYMSLGCQFQKVYDKLQEVAGEKRVAKLVLTVN' A
#
# COMPACT_ATOMS: atom_id res chain seq x y z
N MET A 1 -15.89 3.67 9.75
CA MET A 1 -15.22 3.91 8.46
C MET A 1 -14.31 5.11 8.57
N THR A 2 -13.05 4.95 8.22
CA THR A 2 -12.04 6.00 8.34
C THR A 2 -11.46 6.29 6.96
N SER A 3 -11.36 7.57 6.61
CA SER A 3 -10.70 8.00 5.37
C SER A 3 -9.34 8.58 5.69
N ILE A 4 -8.33 8.11 4.96
CA ILE A 4 -6.96 8.58 5.08
C ILE A 4 -6.51 9.05 3.71
N SER A 5 -5.87 10.21 3.64
CA SER A 5 -5.33 10.74 2.40
C SER A 5 -3.83 10.57 2.36
N PHE A 6 -3.31 10.16 1.21
CA PHE A 6 -1.88 9.96 1.00
C PHE A 6 -1.40 10.74 -0.23
N THR A 7 -0.19 11.27 -0.15
CA THR A 7 0.52 11.77 -1.33
C THR A 7 1.15 10.58 -2.06
N SER A 8 1.58 10.79 -3.32
CA SER A 8 2.24 9.73 -4.08
C SER A 8 3.54 9.27 -3.42
N GLY A 9 4.29 10.21 -2.83
CA GLY A 9 5.52 9.86 -2.10
C GLY A 9 5.24 9.00 -0.87
N GLU A 10 4.20 9.34 -0.12
CA GLU A 10 3.79 8.55 1.04
C GLU A 10 3.35 7.15 0.63
N LEU A 11 2.63 7.03 -0.49
CA LEU A 11 2.21 5.72 -1.01
C LEU A 11 3.41 4.86 -1.39
N LEU A 12 4.42 5.45 -2.05
CA LEU A 12 5.63 4.71 -2.40
C LEU A 12 6.36 4.22 -1.16
N ASP A 13 6.45 5.05 -0.12
CA ASP A 13 7.09 4.67 1.14
C ASP A 13 6.35 3.50 1.80
N ILE A 14 5.02 3.55 1.80
CA ILE A 14 4.20 2.48 2.36
C ILE A 14 4.39 1.19 1.56
N ILE A 15 4.36 1.28 0.24
CA ILE A 15 4.56 0.11 -0.64
C ILE A 15 5.93 -0.52 -0.39
N SER A 16 6.97 0.29 -0.30
CA SER A 16 8.33 -0.19 0.00
C SER A 16 8.40 -0.90 1.35
N ALA A 17 7.79 -0.31 2.36
CA ALA A 17 7.77 -0.91 3.70
C ALA A 17 7.03 -2.26 3.71
N LEU A 18 5.92 -2.35 2.99
CA LEU A 18 5.17 -3.59 2.87
C LEU A 18 5.96 -4.66 2.13
N GLU A 19 6.69 -4.30 1.08
CA GLU A 19 7.54 -5.23 0.34
C GLU A 19 8.68 -5.75 1.21
N GLU A 20 9.32 -4.89 2.00
CA GLU A 20 10.36 -5.31 2.92
C GLU A 20 9.83 -6.31 3.95
N LYS A 21 8.65 -6.02 4.50
CA LYS A 21 8.02 -6.90 5.48
C LYS A 21 7.65 -8.24 4.85
N GLU A 22 7.10 -8.20 3.66
CA GLU A 22 6.75 -9.40 2.90
C GLU A 22 7.97 -10.28 2.69
N ASN A 23 9.07 -9.70 2.23
CA ASN A 23 10.31 -10.44 1.99
C ASN A 23 10.88 -11.04 3.27
N ALA A 24 10.88 -10.28 4.36
CA ALA A 24 11.35 -10.77 5.65
C ALA A 24 10.54 -11.96 6.13
N LEU A 25 9.24 -11.90 5.98
CA LEU A 25 8.35 -13.00 6.36
C LEU A 25 8.52 -14.20 5.46
N TYR A 26 8.71 -13.99 4.17
CA TYR A 26 8.96 -15.07 3.23
C TYR A 26 10.25 -15.82 3.58
N LEU A 27 11.33 -15.09 3.89
CA LEU A 27 12.59 -15.69 4.29
C LEU A 27 12.49 -16.41 5.62
N ALA A 28 11.60 -15.97 6.50
CA ALA A 28 11.31 -16.64 7.76
C ALA A 28 10.32 -17.80 7.61
N GLU A 29 9.94 -18.14 6.38
CA GLU A 29 8.99 -19.19 6.04
C GLU A 29 7.58 -18.97 6.59
N ASN A 30 7.24 -17.72 6.91
CA ASN A 30 5.89 -17.35 7.33
C ASN A 30 5.08 -16.92 6.11
N TYR A 31 4.69 -17.89 5.30
CA TYR A 31 4.08 -17.64 3.99
C TYR A 31 2.68 -17.02 4.08
N GLN A 32 1.94 -17.34 5.12
CA GLN A 32 0.60 -16.76 5.30
C GLN A 32 0.65 -15.25 5.50
N LEU A 33 1.50 -14.78 6.41
CA LEU A 33 1.67 -13.35 6.64
C LEU A 33 2.36 -12.68 5.46
N SER A 34 3.31 -13.35 4.82
CA SER A 34 3.94 -12.83 3.61
C SER A 34 2.89 -12.55 2.53
N ALA A 35 1.99 -13.50 2.29
CA ALA A 35 0.90 -13.34 1.31
C ALA A 35 -0.04 -12.20 1.69
N TYR A 36 -0.33 -12.04 2.97
CA TYR A 36 -1.16 -10.96 3.47
C TYR A 36 -0.54 -9.60 3.15
N TYR A 37 0.76 -9.42 3.44
CA TYR A 37 1.44 -8.16 3.17
C TYR A 37 1.60 -7.91 1.66
N MET A 38 1.78 -8.97 0.88
CA MET A 38 1.79 -8.84 -0.58
C MET A 38 0.45 -8.32 -1.10
N SER A 39 -0.64 -8.83 -0.56
CA SER A 39 -2.00 -8.40 -0.92
C SER A 39 -2.21 -6.92 -0.57
N LEU A 40 -1.78 -6.50 0.62
CA LEU A 40 -1.83 -5.10 1.02
C LEU A 40 -1.02 -4.21 0.08
N GLY A 41 0.20 -4.64 -0.25
CA GLY A 41 1.08 -3.92 -1.17
C GLY A 41 0.41 -3.74 -2.53
N CYS A 42 -0.25 -4.77 -3.03
CA CYS A 42 -0.98 -4.70 -4.30
C CYS A 42 -2.12 -3.68 -4.25
N GLN A 43 -2.85 -3.61 -3.13
CA GLN A 43 -3.92 -2.65 -2.97
C GLN A 43 -3.39 -1.21 -2.99
N PHE A 44 -2.32 -0.93 -2.26
CA PHE A 44 -1.69 0.38 -2.27
C PHE A 44 -1.10 0.71 -3.64
N GLN A 45 -0.55 -0.29 -4.33
CA GLN A 45 -0.02 -0.10 -5.68
C GLN A 45 -1.12 0.34 -6.66
N LYS A 46 -2.30 -0.26 -6.55
CA LYS A 46 -3.45 0.13 -7.38
C LYS A 46 -3.86 1.57 -7.11
N VAL A 47 -3.85 1.99 -5.86
CA VAL A 47 -4.17 3.37 -5.48
C VAL A 47 -3.13 4.33 -6.06
N TYR A 48 -1.86 3.97 -5.96
CA TYR A 48 -0.76 4.75 -6.53
C TYR A 48 -0.91 4.90 -8.05
N ASP A 49 -1.15 3.78 -8.74
CA ASP A 49 -1.30 3.77 -10.20
C ASP A 49 -2.47 4.66 -10.63
N LYS A 50 -3.57 4.59 -9.90
CA LYS A 50 -4.74 5.42 -10.16
C LYS A 50 -4.41 6.91 -9.99
N LEU A 51 -3.66 7.24 -8.96
CA LEU A 51 -3.24 8.60 -8.70
C LEU A 51 -2.35 9.13 -9.82
N GLN A 52 -1.44 8.32 -10.31
CA GLN A 52 -0.56 8.68 -11.44
C GLN A 52 -1.35 8.87 -12.73
N GLU A 53 -2.37 8.05 -12.96
CA GLU A 53 -3.24 8.13 -14.12
C GLU A 53 -4.00 9.46 -14.18
N VAL A 54 -4.52 9.88 -13.05
CA VAL A 54 -5.30 11.12 -12.95
C VAL A 54 -4.40 12.35 -12.98
N ALA A 55 -3.17 12.15 -12.70
CA ALA A 55 -2.01 13.00 -12.74
C ALA A 55 -2.06 14.43 -12.28
N GLY A 56 -1.26 14.66 -11.41
CA GLY A 56 -0.73 15.90 -10.93
C GLY A 56 0.01 15.55 -9.68
N GLU A 57 1.22 16.00 -9.60
CA GLU A 57 2.10 15.73 -8.47
C GLU A 57 1.50 16.15 -7.13
N LYS A 58 0.51 17.04 -7.17
CA LYS A 58 -0.11 17.58 -5.97
C LYS A 58 -1.40 16.86 -5.58
N ARG A 59 -1.77 15.84 -6.31
CA ARG A 59 -2.97 15.10 -5.99
C ARG A 59 -2.72 14.13 -4.84
N VAL A 60 -3.77 13.89 -4.08
CA VAL A 60 -3.73 12.91 -3.00
C VAL A 60 -4.74 11.81 -3.29
N ALA A 61 -4.39 10.60 -2.91
CA ALA A 61 -5.30 9.47 -2.97
C ALA A 61 -5.99 9.34 -1.62
N LYS A 62 -7.25 8.97 -1.65
CA LYS A 62 -8.00 8.67 -0.43
C LYS A 62 -8.21 7.18 -0.32
N LEU A 63 -7.87 6.64 0.82
CA LEU A 63 -8.14 5.27 1.17
C LEU A 63 -9.21 5.26 2.24
N VAL A 64 -10.30 4.53 1.99
CA VAL A 64 -11.38 4.38 2.97
C VAL A 64 -11.18 3.08 3.69
N LEU A 65 -10.99 3.15 4.99
CA LEU A 65 -10.82 1.98 5.84
C LEU A 65 -12.09 1.76 6.65
N THR A 66 -12.50 0.50 6.74
CA THR A 66 -13.59 0.10 7.61
C THR A 66 -12.98 -0.41 8.91
N VAL A 67 -13.36 0.24 10.01
CA VAL A 67 -12.90 -0.14 11.35
C VAL A 67 -14.06 -0.74 12.12
N ASN A 68 -13.85 -1.95 12.58
CA ASN A 68 -14.85 -2.65 13.39
C ASN A 68 -14.57 -2.46 14.87
#